data_f7d2cbe640f7dae917cd7650d40c5b35
#
_entry.id   f7d2cbe640f7dae917cd7650d40c5b35
#
_cell.length_a   1.000
_cell.length_b   1.000
_cell.length_c   1.000
_cell.angle_alpha   90.00
_cell.angle_beta   90.00
_cell.angle_gamma   90.00
#
_symmetry.space_group_name_H-M   'P 1'
#
loop_
_entity.id
_entity.type
_entity.pdbx_description
1 polymer ?
#
loop_
_entity_poly.entity_id
_entity_poly.type
_entity_poly.pdbx_seq_one_letter_code
_entity_poly.pdbx_strand_id
1 'polypeptide(L)'
;MTHRFKATSAFLLTALSLAFAAPARADALDDIMKAKVIKVAVPQDFAPFGSAGPDLKPRGYDIDMANLIGKELGVTTEIIPVTSANRVPYLQTKKADLVISSLGKNAEREKVIDFSVAYAPFFSGVYGLKAAAITKVEELAGKTIGATRGSIEEQELTKMAPPSTTVKRFEDNNATIAAFISGQVDLIATGNTVAAAIAEKSPARAPSLKFIIKDSPCYIGLNKEEPKLLAKVNEIVAKAKKDGALGKFSETWLKAPLPEGF
;
A
#
# COMPACT_ATOMS: atom_id res chain seq x y z
N MET A 1 21.38 -2.59 -92.00
CA MET A 1 21.96 -3.16 -90.71
C MET A 1 21.73 -2.13 -89.63
N THR A 2 20.72 -2.36 -88.77
CA THR A 2 20.31 -1.40 -87.74
C THR A 2 20.38 -2.07 -86.41
N HIS A 3 21.39 -1.72 -85.57
CA HIS A 3 21.51 -2.18 -84.20
C HIS A 3 20.69 -1.32 -83.28
N ARG A 4 19.67 -1.94 -82.62
CA ARG A 4 18.90 -1.33 -81.55
C ARG A 4 19.59 -1.58 -80.21
N PHE A 5 20.04 -0.53 -79.54
CA PHE A 5 20.46 -0.54 -78.18
C PHE A 5 19.23 -0.51 -77.24
N LYS A 6 19.07 -1.52 -76.40
CA LYS A 6 18.09 -1.52 -75.30
C LYS A 6 18.78 -1.01 -74.06
N ALA A 7 18.40 0.16 -73.57
CA ALA A 7 18.79 0.66 -72.30
C ALA A 7 17.87 0.10 -71.19
N THR A 8 18.43 -0.68 -70.28
CA THR A 8 17.72 -1.23 -69.10
C THR A 8 17.94 -0.26 -67.93
N SER A 9 16.92 0.53 -67.60
CA SER A 9 16.93 1.38 -66.39
C SER A 9 16.67 0.53 -65.15
N ALA A 10 17.67 0.36 -64.32
CA ALA A 10 17.52 -0.23 -62.97
C ALA A 10 17.04 0.86 -62.01
N PHE A 11 15.79 0.74 -61.54
CA PHE A 11 15.21 1.57 -60.49
C PHE A 11 15.65 0.98 -59.15
N LEU A 12 16.58 1.64 -58.47
CA LEU A 12 16.95 1.33 -57.07
C LEU A 12 15.85 1.92 -56.15
N LEU A 13 14.96 1.07 -55.66
CA LEU A 13 14.05 1.42 -54.57
C LEU A 13 14.83 1.39 -53.23
N THR A 14 15.25 2.56 -52.75
CA THR A 14 15.77 2.73 -51.40
C THR A 14 14.57 2.76 -50.42
N ALA A 15 14.28 1.64 -49.78
CA ALA A 15 13.29 1.57 -48.71
C ALA A 15 13.85 2.30 -47.50
N LEU A 16 13.41 3.54 -47.28
CA LEU A 16 13.70 4.32 -46.05
C LEU A 16 12.86 3.76 -44.90
N SER A 17 13.46 2.87 -44.11
CA SER A 17 12.88 2.34 -42.89
C SER A 17 12.79 3.47 -41.86
N LEU A 18 11.64 4.17 -41.76
CA LEU A 18 11.32 5.01 -40.60
C LEU A 18 11.13 4.08 -39.38
N ALA A 19 12.18 3.96 -38.59
CA ALA A 19 12.05 3.43 -37.23
C ALA A 19 11.16 4.40 -36.46
N PHE A 20 9.90 4.05 -36.24
CA PHE A 20 9.05 4.69 -35.22
C PHE A 20 9.69 4.43 -33.87
N ALA A 21 10.55 5.34 -33.39
CA ALA A 21 10.92 5.39 -32.00
C ALA A 21 9.64 5.73 -31.22
N ALA A 22 9.04 4.74 -30.57
CA ALA A 22 7.99 5.00 -29.58
C ALA A 22 8.55 6.05 -28.60
N PRO A 23 7.83 7.13 -28.30
CA PRO A 23 8.29 8.11 -27.33
C PRO A 23 8.58 7.36 -26.03
N ALA A 24 9.83 7.36 -25.58
CA ALA A 24 10.19 6.86 -24.27
C ALA A 24 9.36 7.64 -23.25
N ARG A 25 8.42 6.95 -22.60
CA ARG A 25 7.61 7.56 -21.54
C ARG A 25 8.57 8.01 -20.43
N ALA A 26 8.48 9.29 -20.06
CA ALA A 26 9.25 9.79 -18.92
C ALA A 26 8.86 9.00 -17.67
N ASP A 27 9.86 8.59 -16.90
CA ASP A 27 9.64 7.97 -15.59
C ASP A 27 9.03 9.02 -14.63
N ALA A 28 8.12 8.61 -13.76
CA ALA A 28 7.46 9.51 -12.83
C ALA A 28 8.46 10.31 -11.96
N LEU A 29 9.67 9.77 -11.70
CA LEU A 29 10.71 10.52 -11.00
C LEU A 29 11.11 11.79 -11.75
N ASP A 30 11.25 11.74 -13.07
CA ASP A 30 11.62 12.90 -13.89
C ASP A 30 10.54 13.99 -13.81
N ASP A 31 9.26 13.60 -13.85
CA ASP A 31 8.11 14.50 -13.71
C ASP A 31 8.04 15.13 -12.30
N ILE A 32 8.22 14.34 -11.25
CA ILE A 32 8.28 14.78 -9.84
C ILE A 32 9.40 15.81 -9.65
N MET A 33 10.59 15.51 -10.15
CA MET A 33 11.76 16.39 -10.00
C MET A 33 11.59 17.71 -10.76
N LYS A 34 10.90 17.69 -11.90
CA LYS A 34 10.55 18.88 -12.68
C LYS A 34 9.47 19.71 -12.00
N ALA A 35 8.43 19.07 -11.49
CA ALA A 35 7.32 19.75 -10.80
C ALA A 35 7.69 20.25 -9.40
N LYS A 36 8.76 19.72 -8.79
CA LYS A 36 9.14 19.94 -7.38
C LYS A 36 8.08 19.55 -6.37
N VAL A 37 7.21 18.61 -6.74
CA VAL A 37 6.12 18.09 -5.91
C VAL A 37 6.01 16.58 -6.12
N ILE A 38 5.84 15.84 -5.02
CA ILE A 38 5.46 14.43 -5.03
C ILE A 38 4.11 14.25 -4.35
N LYS A 39 3.18 13.55 -5.01
CA LYS A 39 1.84 13.26 -4.52
C LYS A 39 1.82 11.91 -3.81
N VAL A 40 1.55 11.91 -2.52
CA VAL A 40 1.59 10.69 -1.70
C VAL A 40 0.23 10.40 -1.08
N ALA A 41 -0.38 9.29 -1.45
CA ALA A 41 -1.62 8.81 -0.85
C ALA A 41 -1.34 8.12 0.48
N VAL A 42 -1.98 8.63 1.56
CA VAL A 42 -1.79 8.16 2.94
C VAL A 42 -3.13 7.87 3.61
N PRO A 43 -3.19 6.99 4.64
CA PRO A 43 -4.43 6.72 5.36
C PRO A 43 -4.78 7.89 6.30
N GLN A 44 -6.08 8.10 6.54
CA GLN A 44 -6.58 9.08 7.52
C GLN A 44 -7.31 8.44 8.70
N ASP A 45 -7.58 7.16 8.60
CA ASP A 45 -8.50 6.40 9.45
C ASP A 45 -7.86 5.13 10.03
N PHE A 46 -6.54 5.05 10.02
CA PHE A 46 -5.80 3.83 10.37
C PHE A 46 -4.63 4.15 11.33
N ALA A 47 -4.95 4.68 12.52
CA ALA A 47 -3.94 4.90 13.55
C ALA A 47 -3.30 3.55 13.97
N PRO A 48 -1.97 3.51 14.19
CA PRO A 48 -1.01 4.61 14.26
C PRO A 48 -0.35 4.98 12.92
N PHE A 49 -0.73 4.36 11.80
CA PHE A 49 -0.13 4.63 10.49
C PHE A 49 -0.56 5.98 9.91
N GLY A 50 -1.86 6.30 9.98
CA GLY A 50 -2.36 7.60 9.56
C GLY A 50 -3.69 7.93 10.21
N SER A 51 -3.79 9.15 10.74
CA SER A 51 -5.00 9.71 11.35
C SER A 51 -4.95 11.24 11.32
N ALA A 52 -6.11 11.87 11.48
CA ALA A 52 -6.18 13.30 11.74
C ALA A 52 -5.85 13.58 13.22
N GLY A 53 -5.01 14.56 13.47
CA GLY A 53 -4.75 15.07 14.80
C GLY A 53 -5.86 15.98 15.34
N PRO A 54 -5.73 16.46 16.60
CA PRO A 54 -6.65 17.44 17.16
C PRO A 54 -6.71 18.76 16.38
N ASP A 55 -5.62 19.10 15.69
CA ASP A 55 -5.48 20.24 14.79
C ASP A 55 -5.90 19.95 13.35
N LEU A 56 -6.55 18.80 13.12
CA LEU A 56 -6.97 18.27 11.84
C LEU A 56 -5.83 17.98 10.86
N LYS A 57 -4.56 18.10 11.29
CA LYS A 57 -3.42 17.77 10.43
C LYS A 57 -3.18 16.27 10.40
N PRO A 58 -2.77 15.72 9.23
CA PRO A 58 -2.37 14.33 9.11
C PRO A 58 -1.16 14.03 10.01
N ARG A 59 -1.20 12.88 10.70
CA ARG A 59 -0.10 12.37 11.53
C ARG A 59 -0.08 10.86 11.53
N GLY A 60 1.08 10.27 11.73
CA GLY A 60 1.27 8.83 11.78
C GLY A 60 2.54 8.38 11.09
N TYR A 61 2.85 7.10 11.21
CA TYR A 61 4.03 6.48 10.62
C TYR A 61 4.14 6.75 9.11
N ASP A 62 3.03 6.56 8.38
CA ASP A 62 3.00 6.70 6.92
C ASP A 62 3.15 8.16 6.47
N ILE A 63 2.66 9.11 7.30
CA ILE A 63 2.82 10.53 7.05
C ILE A 63 4.29 10.95 7.23
N ASP A 64 4.94 10.47 8.30
CA ASP A 64 6.36 10.73 8.53
C ASP A 64 7.23 10.11 7.42
N MET A 65 6.88 8.91 6.95
CA MET A 65 7.55 8.26 5.83
C MET A 65 7.37 9.04 4.52
N ALA A 66 6.16 9.54 4.23
CA ALA A 66 5.88 10.36 3.06
C ALA A 66 6.71 11.66 3.07
N ASN A 67 6.74 12.34 4.21
CA ASN A 67 7.53 13.56 4.39
C ASN A 67 9.04 13.30 4.27
N LEU A 68 9.52 12.17 4.79
CA LEU A 68 10.92 11.77 4.63
C LEU A 68 11.28 11.60 3.16
N ILE A 69 10.44 10.92 2.36
CA ILE A 69 10.67 10.75 0.92
C ILE A 69 10.73 12.10 0.20
N GLY A 70 9.76 12.98 0.43
CA GLY A 70 9.78 14.32 -0.18
C GLY A 70 11.03 15.11 0.19
N LYS A 71 11.44 15.06 1.47
CA LYS A 71 12.68 15.68 1.96
C LYS A 71 13.93 15.15 1.28
N GLU A 72 14.07 13.82 1.17
CA GLU A 72 15.23 13.17 0.54
C GLU A 72 15.27 13.41 -0.98
N LEU A 73 14.12 13.61 -1.63
CA LEU A 73 14.03 14.01 -3.03
C LEU A 73 14.25 15.52 -3.23
N GLY A 74 14.19 16.33 -2.17
CA GLY A 74 14.25 17.80 -2.27
C GLY A 74 13.03 18.42 -2.96
N VAL A 75 11.84 17.84 -2.73
CA VAL A 75 10.55 18.28 -3.29
C VAL A 75 9.49 18.46 -2.21
N THR A 76 8.44 19.19 -2.49
CA THR A 76 7.27 19.33 -1.60
C THR A 76 6.45 18.04 -1.62
N THR A 77 6.04 17.54 -0.44
CA THR A 77 5.11 16.42 -0.32
C THR A 77 3.68 16.93 -0.29
N GLU A 78 2.88 16.54 -1.28
CA GLU A 78 1.43 16.73 -1.29
C GLU A 78 0.77 15.47 -0.70
N ILE A 79 0.19 15.60 0.49
CA ILE A 79 -0.50 14.52 1.18
C ILE A 79 -1.92 14.38 0.65
N ILE A 80 -2.25 13.20 0.12
CA ILE A 80 -3.56 12.88 -0.43
C ILE A 80 -4.22 11.80 0.43
N PRO A 81 -5.37 12.09 1.04
CA PRO A 81 -6.11 11.09 1.82
C PRO A 81 -6.62 9.95 0.95
N VAL A 82 -6.49 8.72 1.45
CA VAL A 82 -6.97 7.55 0.72
C VAL A 82 -7.62 6.51 1.64
N THR A 83 -8.71 5.90 1.19
CA THR A 83 -9.29 4.70 1.80
C THR A 83 -8.62 3.43 1.27
N SER A 84 -8.77 2.31 1.98
CA SER A 84 -8.14 1.05 1.59
C SER A 84 -8.51 0.59 0.16
N ALA A 85 -9.76 0.80 -0.27
CA ALA A 85 -10.23 0.43 -1.60
C ALA A 85 -9.64 1.28 -2.72
N ASN A 86 -9.28 2.54 -2.43
CA ASN A 86 -8.83 3.50 -3.43
C ASN A 86 -7.30 3.54 -3.62
N ARG A 87 -6.52 2.82 -2.83
CA ARG A 87 -5.04 2.82 -2.89
C ARG A 87 -4.51 2.50 -4.29
N VAL A 88 -4.85 1.34 -4.83
CA VAL A 88 -4.42 0.91 -6.18
C VAL A 88 -5.03 1.80 -7.28
N PRO A 89 -6.34 2.12 -7.28
CA PRO A 89 -6.92 3.06 -8.24
C PRO A 89 -6.25 4.43 -8.30
N TYR A 90 -5.79 4.98 -7.15
CA TYR A 90 -5.13 6.29 -7.15
C TYR A 90 -3.77 6.28 -7.85
N LEU A 91 -3.04 5.16 -7.78
CA LEU A 91 -1.82 4.97 -8.57
C LEU A 91 -2.15 4.85 -10.05
N GLN A 92 -3.06 3.94 -10.41
CA GLN A 92 -3.41 3.65 -11.82
C GLN A 92 -3.96 4.87 -12.56
N THR A 93 -4.69 5.74 -11.86
CA THR A 93 -5.23 6.99 -12.42
C THR A 93 -4.29 8.19 -12.26
N LYS A 94 -3.06 7.97 -11.76
CA LYS A 94 -2.06 9.01 -11.50
C LYS A 94 -2.55 10.14 -10.57
N LYS A 95 -3.53 9.85 -9.74
CA LYS A 95 -3.96 10.77 -8.68
C LYS A 95 -2.90 10.88 -7.57
N ALA A 96 -2.12 9.82 -7.37
CA ALA A 96 -0.95 9.80 -6.51
C ALA A 96 0.24 9.16 -7.25
N ASP A 97 1.45 9.61 -6.94
CA ASP A 97 2.70 9.04 -7.42
C ASP A 97 3.11 7.83 -6.56
N LEU A 98 2.87 7.93 -5.25
CA LEU A 98 3.12 6.87 -4.28
C LEU A 98 1.89 6.61 -3.42
N VAL A 99 1.72 5.37 -2.99
CA VAL A 99 0.83 4.97 -1.90
C VAL A 99 1.68 4.53 -0.72
N ILE A 100 1.65 5.30 0.37
CA ILE A 100 2.24 4.97 1.67
C ILE A 100 1.09 4.91 2.67
N SER A 101 0.46 3.73 2.74
CA SER A 101 -0.82 3.55 3.43
C SER A 101 -0.91 2.14 4.02
N SER A 102 0.06 1.76 4.87
CA SER A 102 0.20 0.41 5.43
C SER A 102 -0.08 -0.69 4.37
N LEU A 103 0.44 -0.48 3.16
CA LEU A 103 0.08 -1.26 1.98
C LEU A 103 0.72 -2.64 2.04
N GLY A 104 -0.08 -3.66 2.27
CA GLY A 104 0.34 -5.07 2.19
C GLY A 104 0.45 -5.53 0.73
N LYS A 105 1.34 -6.49 0.49
CA LYS A 105 1.65 -7.08 -0.82
C LYS A 105 0.92 -8.40 -1.02
N ASN A 106 0.30 -8.57 -2.19
CA ASN A 106 -0.22 -9.87 -2.65
C ASN A 106 -0.17 -9.97 -4.17
N ALA A 107 -0.36 -11.19 -4.68
CA ALA A 107 -0.23 -11.50 -6.10
C ALA A 107 -1.18 -10.66 -7.01
N GLU A 108 -2.38 -10.31 -6.54
CA GLU A 108 -3.32 -9.53 -7.33
C GLU A 108 -2.84 -8.08 -7.49
N ARG A 109 -2.34 -7.48 -6.41
CA ARG A 109 -1.77 -6.13 -6.45
C ARG A 109 -0.47 -6.09 -7.27
N GLU A 110 0.39 -7.12 -7.14
CA GLU A 110 1.66 -7.22 -7.90
C GLU A 110 1.47 -7.29 -9.42
N LYS A 111 0.30 -7.72 -9.89
CA LYS A 111 -0.02 -7.68 -11.34
C LYS A 111 -0.13 -6.25 -11.87
N VAL A 112 -0.54 -5.30 -11.06
CA VAL A 112 -0.98 -3.96 -11.50
C VAL A 112 -0.18 -2.80 -10.92
N ILE A 113 0.59 -3.00 -9.85
CA ILE A 113 1.48 -2.01 -9.26
C ILE A 113 2.81 -2.65 -8.87
N ASP A 114 3.84 -1.83 -8.65
CA ASP A 114 5.12 -2.24 -8.08
C ASP A 114 5.19 -1.86 -6.60
N PHE A 115 6.09 -2.53 -5.88
CA PHE A 115 6.29 -2.38 -4.45
C PHE A 115 7.75 -2.11 -4.13
N SER A 116 8.00 -1.20 -3.20
CA SER A 116 9.32 -0.99 -2.61
C SER A 116 9.76 -2.17 -1.76
N VAL A 117 10.97 -2.07 -1.18
CA VAL A 117 11.33 -2.84 0.02
C VAL A 117 10.43 -2.45 1.20
N ALA A 118 10.30 -3.35 2.19
CA ALA A 118 9.48 -3.10 3.37
C ALA A 118 10.00 -1.90 4.19
N TYR A 119 9.06 -1.06 4.71
CA TYR A 119 9.40 0.10 5.54
C TYR A 119 8.87 0.04 6.98
N ALA A 120 7.87 -0.80 7.26
CA ALA A 120 7.32 -1.00 8.60
C ALA A 120 6.91 -2.45 8.85
N PRO A 121 7.12 -2.99 10.06
CA PRO A 121 6.64 -4.32 10.42
C PRO A 121 5.12 -4.31 10.56
N PHE A 122 4.47 -5.36 10.10
CA PHE A 122 3.02 -5.50 10.18
C PHE A 122 2.60 -6.94 9.92
N PHE A 123 1.59 -7.40 10.63
CA PHE A 123 0.86 -8.61 10.27
C PHE A 123 -0.64 -8.42 10.42
N SER A 124 -1.39 -9.13 9.62
CA SER A 124 -2.84 -9.15 9.63
C SER A 124 -3.36 -10.33 10.42
N GLY A 125 -4.41 -10.13 11.21
CA GLY A 125 -5.02 -11.19 12.00
C GLY A 125 -6.52 -11.06 12.14
N VAL A 126 -7.13 -12.13 12.60
CA VAL A 126 -8.49 -12.12 13.15
C VAL A 126 -8.39 -11.84 14.63
N TYR A 127 -9.16 -10.87 15.08
CA TYR A 127 -9.24 -10.44 16.47
C TYR A 127 -10.70 -10.52 16.95
N GLY A 128 -10.86 -10.80 18.23
CA GLY A 128 -12.16 -10.84 18.90
C GLY A 128 -12.01 -10.66 20.40
N LEU A 129 -13.11 -10.61 21.14
CA LEU A 129 -13.04 -10.57 22.59
C LEU A 129 -12.33 -11.83 23.11
N LYS A 130 -11.67 -11.71 24.27
CA LYS A 130 -10.91 -12.82 24.88
C LYS A 130 -11.78 -14.09 25.02
N ALA A 131 -13.06 -13.94 25.36
CA ALA A 131 -14.00 -15.05 25.53
C ALA A 131 -14.38 -15.77 24.21
N ALA A 132 -14.11 -15.19 23.04
CA ALA A 132 -14.39 -15.87 21.76
C ALA A 132 -13.40 -17.02 21.57
N ALA A 133 -13.92 -18.27 21.62
CA ALA A 133 -13.13 -19.50 21.46
C ALA A 133 -12.85 -19.80 19.98
N ILE A 134 -12.04 -18.95 19.34
CA ILE A 134 -11.59 -19.09 17.95
C ILE A 134 -10.08 -19.08 17.94
N THR A 135 -9.46 -20.06 17.28
CA THR A 135 -8.02 -20.23 17.20
C THR A 135 -7.54 -20.52 15.77
N LYS A 136 -8.46 -20.85 14.86
CA LYS A 136 -8.16 -21.19 13.45
C LYS A 136 -9.30 -20.83 12.53
N VAL A 137 -9.01 -20.77 11.25
CA VAL A 137 -9.93 -20.26 10.22
C VAL A 137 -11.21 -21.08 10.07
N GLU A 138 -11.15 -22.41 10.25
CA GLU A 138 -12.33 -23.29 10.13
C GLU A 138 -13.44 -22.97 11.14
N GLU A 139 -13.06 -22.42 12.30
CA GLU A 139 -13.97 -22.03 13.36
C GLU A 139 -14.74 -20.73 13.06
N LEU A 140 -14.45 -20.08 11.94
CA LEU A 140 -15.24 -18.98 11.40
C LEU A 140 -16.54 -19.44 10.74
N ALA A 141 -16.75 -20.76 10.53
CA ALA A 141 -17.97 -21.29 9.94
C ALA A 141 -19.22 -20.79 10.68
N GLY A 142 -20.16 -20.18 9.95
CA GLY A 142 -21.38 -19.58 10.51
C GLY A 142 -21.18 -18.31 11.33
N LYS A 143 -19.97 -17.75 11.40
CA LYS A 143 -19.66 -16.49 12.13
C LYS A 143 -19.71 -15.28 11.21
N THR A 144 -19.93 -14.12 11.83
CA THR A 144 -19.81 -12.82 11.16
C THR A 144 -18.53 -12.13 11.62
N ILE A 145 -17.72 -11.66 10.65
CA ILE A 145 -16.48 -10.94 10.89
C ILE A 145 -16.48 -9.62 10.12
N GLY A 146 -16.12 -8.53 10.79
CA GLY A 146 -15.96 -7.23 10.17
C GLY A 146 -14.60 -7.09 9.48
N ALA A 147 -14.57 -6.48 8.31
CA ALA A 147 -13.34 -6.16 7.59
C ALA A 147 -13.51 -4.86 6.79
N THR A 148 -12.42 -4.14 6.58
CA THR A 148 -12.41 -2.93 5.73
C THR A 148 -12.30 -3.34 4.28
N ARG A 149 -13.22 -2.85 3.43
CA ARG A 149 -13.23 -3.09 1.99
C ARG A 149 -11.88 -2.72 1.35
N GLY A 150 -11.33 -3.62 0.53
CA GLY A 150 -10.06 -3.42 -0.17
C GLY A 150 -8.81 -3.49 0.72
N SER A 151 -8.94 -3.81 2.01
CA SER A 151 -7.80 -4.10 2.87
C SER A 151 -7.15 -5.45 2.51
N ILE A 152 -5.89 -5.65 2.93
CA ILE A 152 -5.22 -6.94 2.72
C ILE A 152 -5.91 -8.04 3.54
N GLU A 153 -6.37 -7.69 4.74
CA GLU A 153 -7.10 -8.55 5.65
C GLU A 153 -8.39 -9.07 5.00
N GLU A 154 -9.15 -8.18 4.38
CA GLU A 154 -10.40 -8.54 3.70
C GLU A 154 -10.13 -9.47 2.51
N GLN A 155 -9.13 -9.13 1.70
CA GLN A 155 -8.81 -9.91 0.50
C GLN A 155 -8.30 -11.31 0.84
N GLU A 156 -7.38 -11.44 1.80
CA GLU A 156 -6.83 -12.74 2.17
C GLU A 156 -7.85 -13.56 2.99
N LEU A 157 -8.58 -12.94 3.92
CA LEU A 157 -9.63 -13.62 4.68
C LEU A 157 -10.72 -14.20 3.75
N THR A 158 -11.15 -13.44 2.74
CA THR A 158 -12.18 -13.90 1.79
C THR A 158 -11.77 -15.16 1.03
N LYS A 159 -10.45 -15.34 0.78
CA LYS A 159 -9.93 -16.54 0.10
C LYS A 159 -9.90 -17.76 0.99
N MET A 160 -9.67 -17.59 2.29
CA MET A 160 -9.42 -18.69 3.23
C MET A 160 -10.61 -19.06 4.10
N ALA A 161 -11.56 -18.13 4.30
CA ALA A 161 -12.70 -18.33 5.19
C ALA A 161 -13.67 -19.42 4.66
N PRO A 162 -14.27 -20.23 5.55
CA PRO A 162 -15.30 -21.18 5.17
C PRO A 162 -16.47 -20.49 4.42
N PRO A 163 -17.14 -21.15 3.45
CA PRO A 163 -18.22 -20.55 2.68
C PRO A 163 -19.40 -20.02 3.52
N SER A 164 -19.61 -20.58 4.70
CA SER A 164 -20.65 -20.15 5.65
C SER A 164 -20.26 -18.94 6.50
N THR A 165 -19.03 -18.43 6.37
CA THR A 165 -18.57 -17.22 7.07
C THR A 165 -19.15 -15.99 6.40
N THR A 166 -19.74 -15.08 7.18
CA THR A 166 -20.19 -13.78 6.69
C THR A 166 -19.11 -12.74 6.90
N VAL A 167 -18.43 -12.32 5.82
CA VAL A 167 -17.50 -11.19 5.87
C VAL A 167 -18.30 -9.89 5.66
N LYS A 168 -18.54 -9.16 6.75
CA LYS A 168 -19.22 -7.86 6.71
C LYS A 168 -18.22 -6.76 6.38
N ARG A 169 -18.37 -6.19 5.19
CA ARG A 169 -17.44 -5.18 4.65
C ARG A 169 -17.89 -3.78 4.99
N PHE A 170 -17.01 -3.00 5.58
CA PHE A 170 -17.22 -1.59 5.87
C PHE A 170 -16.36 -0.73 4.91
N GLU A 171 -16.82 0.48 4.62
CA GLU A 171 -16.18 1.33 3.60
C GLU A 171 -14.80 1.86 4.02
N ASP A 172 -14.59 2.06 5.32
CA ASP A 172 -13.35 2.56 5.88
C ASP A 172 -13.01 1.89 7.22
N ASN A 173 -11.80 2.17 7.73
CA ASN A 173 -11.32 1.56 8.96
C ASN A 173 -12.04 2.10 10.19
N ASN A 174 -12.45 3.37 10.22
CA ASN A 174 -13.21 3.93 11.33
C ASN A 174 -14.55 3.20 11.50
N ALA A 175 -15.28 2.97 10.41
CA ALA A 175 -16.54 2.21 10.42
C ALA A 175 -16.32 0.75 10.86
N THR A 176 -15.24 0.10 10.40
CA THR A 176 -14.88 -1.26 10.79
C THR A 176 -14.60 -1.34 12.30
N ILE A 177 -13.77 -0.42 12.81
CA ILE A 177 -13.41 -0.35 14.23
C ILE A 177 -14.63 -0.03 15.09
N ALA A 178 -15.45 0.94 14.68
CA ALA A 178 -16.68 1.31 15.38
C ALA A 178 -17.67 0.14 15.48
N ALA A 179 -17.83 -0.65 14.42
CA ALA A 179 -18.67 -1.84 14.42
C ALA A 179 -18.20 -2.90 15.43
N PHE A 180 -16.90 -3.07 15.59
CA PHE A 180 -16.33 -3.96 16.61
C PHE A 180 -16.54 -3.39 18.02
N ILE A 181 -16.22 -2.11 18.25
CA ILE A 181 -16.35 -1.48 19.57
C ILE A 181 -17.81 -1.45 20.03
N SER A 182 -18.76 -1.19 19.14
CA SER A 182 -20.21 -1.17 19.46
C SER A 182 -20.82 -2.56 19.64
N GLY A 183 -20.12 -3.64 19.30
CA GLY A 183 -20.65 -5.00 19.32
C GLY A 183 -21.53 -5.34 18.12
N GLN A 184 -21.51 -4.54 17.06
CA GLN A 184 -22.18 -4.87 15.80
C GLN A 184 -21.54 -6.10 15.12
N VAL A 185 -20.25 -6.32 15.36
CA VAL A 185 -19.52 -7.54 15.04
C VAL A 185 -18.68 -7.95 16.25
N ASP A 186 -18.54 -9.25 16.48
CA ASP A 186 -17.73 -9.81 17.57
C ASP A 186 -16.30 -10.14 17.15
N LEU A 187 -16.07 -10.23 15.85
CA LEU A 187 -14.79 -10.50 15.23
C LEU A 187 -14.46 -9.40 14.23
N ILE A 188 -13.15 -9.06 14.16
CA ILE A 188 -12.62 -8.08 13.23
C ILE A 188 -11.35 -8.62 12.57
N ALA A 189 -11.21 -8.46 11.27
CA ALA A 189 -9.97 -8.68 10.54
C ALA A 189 -9.24 -7.33 10.40
N THR A 190 -8.08 -7.20 11.03
CA THR A 190 -7.29 -5.95 11.06
C THR A 190 -5.82 -6.24 11.35
N GLY A 191 -5.00 -5.17 11.35
CA GLY A 191 -3.59 -5.25 11.69
C GLY A 191 -3.32 -5.31 13.19
N ASN A 192 -2.20 -5.90 13.54
CA ASN A 192 -1.73 -6.05 14.92
C ASN A 192 -1.64 -4.72 15.67
N THR A 193 -1.07 -3.69 15.06
CA THR A 193 -0.89 -2.37 15.66
C THR A 193 -2.21 -1.62 15.84
N VAL A 194 -3.16 -1.83 14.93
CA VAL A 194 -4.52 -1.26 15.02
C VAL A 194 -5.30 -1.93 16.14
N ALA A 195 -5.20 -3.26 16.27
CA ALA A 195 -5.81 -4.00 17.37
C ALA A 195 -5.25 -3.52 18.72
N ALA A 196 -3.94 -3.27 18.83
CA ALA A 196 -3.34 -2.70 20.03
C ALA A 196 -3.88 -1.28 20.33
N ALA A 197 -4.02 -0.43 19.32
CA ALA A 197 -4.59 0.91 19.48
C ALA A 197 -6.08 0.88 19.90
N ILE A 198 -6.84 -0.12 19.44
CA ILE A 198 -8.23 -0.35 19.92
C ILE A 198 -8.23 -0.74 21.39
N ALA A 199 -7.34 -1.66 21.79
CA ALA A 199 -7.25 -2.12 23.18
C ALA A 199 -6.92 -0.98 24.15
N GLU A 200 -6.03 -0.08 23.75
CA GLU A 200 -5.66 1.12 24.53
C GLU A 200 -6.84 2.08 24.71
N LYS A 201 -7.55 2.38 23.61
CA LYS A 201 -8.65 3.36 23.60
C LYS A 201 -9.98 2.82 24.14
N SER A 202 -10.19 1.51 24.07
CA SER A 202 -11.44 0.85 24.43
C SER A 202 -11.19 -0.44 25.22
N PRO A 203 -10.65 -0.36 26.45
CA PRO A 203 -10.25 -1.54 27.23
C PRO A 203 -11.39 -2.55 27.46
N ALA A 204 -12.63 -2.07 27.62
CA ALA A 204 -13.82 -2.94 27.80
C ALA A 204 -14.10 -3.83 26.57
N ARG A 205 -13.63 -3.44 25.40
CA ARG A 205 -13.75 -4.18 24.13
C ARG A 205 -12.37 -4.49 23.55
N ALA A 206 -11.34 -4.63 24.39
CA ALA A 206 -9.98 -4.93 23.94
C ALA A 206 -9.94 -6.20 23.09
N PRO A 207 -9.51 -6.12 21.83
CA PRO A 207 -9.41 -7.27 20.95
C PRO A 207 -8.19 -8.12 21.32
N SER A 208 -8.34 -9.43 21.27
CA SER A 208 -7.26 -10.40 21.38
C SER A 208 -7.08 -11.13 20.06
N LEU A 209 -5.84 -11.39 19.69
CA LEU A 209 -5.51 -12.16 18.48
C LEU A 209 -6.12 -13.56 18.59
N LYS A 210 -6.78 -14.00 17.55
CA LYS A 210 -7.33 -15.34 17.40
C LYS A 210 -6.41 -16.20 16.55
N PHE A 211 -6.09 -15.73 15.35
CA PHE A 211 -5.06 -16.32 14.49
C PHE A 211 -4.54 -15.28 13.49
N ILE A 212 -3.37 -15.54 12.94
CA ILE A 212 -2.73 -14.71 11.92
C ILE A 212 -3.32 -15.06 10.54
N ILE A 213 -3.78 -14.04 9.81
CA ILE A 213 -4.20 -14.17 8.40
C ILE A 213 -2.97 -14.17 7.50
N LYS A 214 -2.07 -13.21 7.73
CA LYS A 214 -0.88 -13.01 6.90
C LYS A 214 0.18 -12.21 7.64
N ASP A 215 1.41 -12.67 7.57
CA ASP A 215 2.58 -11.84 7.82
C ASP A 215 2.83 -10.98 6.58
N SER A 216 2.66 -9.69 6.70
CA SER A 216 2.67 -8.76 5.57
C SER A 216 3.21 -7.41 5.99
N PRO A 217 4.53 -7.24 6.01
CA PRO A 217 5.14 -5.91 6.19
C PRO A 217 4.51 -4.85 5.29
N CYS A 218 4.65 -3.60 5.67
CA CYS A 218 4.16 -2.48 4.88
C CYS A 218 5.17 -2.11 3.79
N TYR A 219 4.65 -1.85 2.59
CA TYR A 219 5.42 -1.48 1.41
C TYR A 219 4.89 -0.18 0.81
N ILE A 220 5.74 0.55 0.10
CA ILE A 220 5.32 1.69 -0.70
C ILE A 220 4.90 1.17 -2.07
N GLY A 221 3.68 1.51 -2.48
CA GLY A 221 3.17 1.19 -3.82
C GLY A 221 3.43 2.30 -4.81
N LEU A 222 3.71 1.95 -6.06
CA LEU A 222 3.85 2.88 -7.19
C LEU A 222 3.38 2.21 -8.48
N ASN A 223 3.17 2.99 -9.53
CA ASN A 223 2.77 2.44 -10.82
C ASN A 223 3.82 1.49 -11.38
N LYS A 224 3.38 0.59 -12.27
CA LYS A 224 4.26 -0.21 -13.11
C LYS A 224 5.08 0.67 -14.05
N GLU A 225 6.24 0.15 -14.46
CA GLU A 225 7.11 0.79 -15.46
C GLU A 225 7.71 2.13 -15.01
N GLU A 226 7.94 2.30 -13.69
CA GLU A 226 8.59 3.46 -13.09
C GLU A 226 9.90 3.05 -12.38
N PRO A 227 10.88 2.46 -13.09
CA PRO A 227 12.06 1.84 -12.47
C PRO A 227 12.98 2.84 -11.75
N LYS A 228 13.08 4.09 -12.23
CA LYS A 228 13.90 5.11 -11.57
C LYS A 228 13.26 5.54 -10.24
N LEU A 229 11.94 5.76 -10.22
CA LEU A 229 11.22 6.09 -9.01
C LEU A 229 11.31 4.96 -7.99
N LEU A 230 11.11 3.70 -8.41
CA LEU A 230 11.24 2.53 -7.55
C LEU A 230 12.65 2.40 -6.95
N ALA A 231 13.68 2.54 -7.77
CA ALA A 231 15.07 2.48 -7.32
C ALA A 231 15.38 3.58 -6.30
N LYS A 232 14.90 4.82 -6.56
CA LYS A 232 15.11 5.95 -5.65
C LYS A 232 14.36 5.81 -4.33
N VAL A 233 13.12 5.32 -4.36
CA VAL A 233 12.33 5.01 -3.16
C VAL A 233 13.04 3.94 -2.33
N ASN A 234 13.53 2.86 -2.95
CA ASN A 234 14.24 1.80 -2.26
C ASN A 234 15.55 2.29 -1.62
N GLU A 235 16.31 3.16 -2.32
CA GLU A 235 17.51 3.82 -1.78
C GLU A 235 17.17 4.62 -0.51
N ILE A 236 16.09 5.42 -0.54
CA ILE A 236 15.65 6.24 0.59
C ILE A 236 15.21 5.36 1.77
N VAL A 237 14.45 4.30 1.52
CA VAL A 237 14.03 3.37 2.59
C VAL A 237 15.24 2.66 3.20
N ALA A 238 16.20 2.19 2.39
CA ALA A 238 17.43 1.56 2.88
C ALA A 238 18.28 2.52 3.71
N LYS A 239 18.41 3.78 3.26
CA LYS A 239 19.08 4.84 4.01
C LYS A 239 18.38 5.09 5.35
N ALA A 240 17.06 5.26 5.34
CA ALA A 240 16.25 5.52 6.54
C ALA A 240 16.33 4.38 7.57
N LYS A 241 16.49 3.14 7.11
CA LYS A 241 16.77 2.00 7.96
C LYS A 241 18.17 2.10 8.58
N LYS A 242 19.18 2.38 7.77
CA LYS A 242 20.58 2.43 8.20
C LYS A 242 20.87 3.58 9.17
N ASP A 243 20.30 4.76 8.96
CA ASP A 243 20.50 5.95 9.80
C ASP A 243 19.56 6.00 11.02
N GLY A 244 18.71 4.98 11.20
CA GLY A 244 17.81 4.83 12.34
C GLY A 244 16.51 5.62 12.25
N ALA A 245 16.19 6.27 11.14
CA ALA A 245 14.95 7.02 10.99
C ALA A 245 13.71 6.10 11.11
N LEU A 246 13.73 4.91 10.45
CA LEU A 246 12.64 3.94 10.59
C LEU A 246 12.50 3.42 12.02
N GLY A 247 13.61 3.24 12.77
CA GLY A 247 13.57 2.87 14.18
C GLY A 247 12.85 3.92 15.03
N LYS A 248 13.17 5.21 14.82
CA LYS A 248 12.47 6.33 15.48
C LYS A 248 10.99 6.36 15.16
N PHE A 249 10.60 6.12 13.90
CA PHE A 249 9.18 6.04 13.53
C PHE A 249 8.48 4.88 14.24
N SER A 250 9.14 3.71 14.30
CA SER A 250 8.60 2.55 15.00
C SER A 250 8.39 2.82 16.50
N GLU A 251 9.38 3.35 17.18
CA GLU A 251 9.27 3.72 18.60
C GLU A 251 8.21 4.78 18.86
N THR A 252 8.12 5.80 17.98
CA THR A 252 7.15 6.90 18.10
C THR A 252 5.72 6.40 17.91
N TRP A 253 5.47 5.64 16.87
CA TRP A 253 4.14 5.30 16.42
C TRP A 253 3.67 3.90 16.80
N LEU A 254 4.56 2.89 16.67
CA LEU A 254 4.22 1.50 16.99
C LEU A 254 4.55 1.12 18.42
N LYS A 255 5.21 2.02 19.19
CA LYS A 255 5.61 1.82 20.59
C LYS A 255 6.55 0.61 20.79
N ALA A 256 7.26 0.23 19.76
CA ALA A 256 8.18 -0.89 19.76
C ALA A 256 9.39 -0.61 18.84
N PRO A 257 10.58 -1.15 19.13
CA PRO A 257 11.69 -1.12 18.20
C PRO A 257 11.36 -1.93 16.93
N LEU A 258 12.10 -1.68 15.85
CA LEU A 258 12.04 -2.57 14.69
C LEU A 258 12.49 -3.98 15.09
N PRO A 259 11.86 -5.04 14.57
CA PRO A 259 12.31 -6.40 14.78
C PRO A 259 13.75 -6.60 14.29
N GLU A 260 14.46 -7.52 14.94
CA GLU A 260 15.80 -7.92 14.48
C GLU A 260 15.71 -8.46 13.05
N GLY A 261 16.61 -7.99 12.17
CA GLY A 261 16.65 -8.39 10.76
C GLY A 261 15.62 -7.72 9.85
N PHE A 262 14.77 -6.84 10.39
CA PHE A 262 13.79 -6.10 9.59
C PHE A 262 14.44 -5.24 8.52
#